data_f39052584556c6f7df72059fe9bfcecb
#
_entry.id   f39052584556c6f7df72059fe9bfcecb
#
_cell.length_a   1.000
_cell.length_b   1.000
_cell.length_c   1.000
_cell.angle_alpha   90.00
_cell.angle_beta   90.00
_cell.angle_gamma   90.00
#
_symmetry.space_group_name_H-M   'P 1'
#
loop_
_entity.id
_entity.type
_entity.pdbx_description
1 polymer ?
#
loop_
_entity_poly.entity_id
_entity_poly.type
_entity_poly.pdbx_seq_one_letter_code
_entity_poly.pdbx_strand_id
1 'polypeptide(L)'
;IPGGSVPVTLTRGDLGGCVEAWLRWAKDRLEAHLKARHDLDIIISDERDALLETGGGLKKARPLLGDAPIWVANIDSVWRESAPEGTALKALCDQWNPDEMDAALLLTSMETSHGFDGPGDFFLEDGRLAFRNEAPSAPWNYMGVHITKPQIVDAEPEGAFSLSRIWRRLAPEGRLHGTIFTGEWMHVGDPAARDFAEARLKT
;
A
#
# COMPACT_ATOMS: atom_id res chain seq x y z
N ILE A 1 -13.03 -3.17 12.00
CA ILE A 1 -12.27 -2.68 13.18
C ILE A 1 -13.08 -1.53 13.76
N PRO A 2 -13.67 -1.61 14.96
CA PRO A 2 -14.42 -0.51 15.54
C PRO A 2 -13.46 0.56 16.08
N GLY A 3 -13.57 1.80 15.60
CA GLY A 3 -13.09 3.01 16.27
C GLY A 3 -11.58 3.23 16.34
N GLY A 4 -10.81 2.80 15.34
CA GLY A 4 -9.37 3.08 15.27
C GLY A 4 -9.08 4.36 14.49
N SER A 5 -8.09 5.15 14.97
CA SER A 5 -7.51 6.26 14.21
C SER A 5 -6.87 5.74 12.92
N VAL A 6 -7.02 6.49 11.82
CA VAL A 6 -6.39 6.15 10.53
C VAL A 6 -5.15 7.02 10.37
N PRO A 7 -3.93 6.46 10.49
CA PRO A 7 -2.73 7.21 10.21
C PRO A 7 -2.59 7.45 8.69
N VAL A 8 -2.36 8.69 8.30
CA VAL A 8 -2.10 9.09 6.91
C VAL A 8 -0.68 9.61 6.82
N THR A 9 0.14 8.95 6.02
CA THR A 9 1.51 9.37 5.76
C THR A 9 1.55 10.25 4.52
N LEU A 10 2.10 11.47 4.67
CA LEU A 10 2.31 12.40 3.56
C LEU A 10 3.76 12.30 3.09
N THR A 11 4.00 11.54 2.02
CA THR A 11 5.33 11.37 1.44
C THR A 11 5.66 12.41 0.37
N ARG A 12 6.95 12.69 0.19
CA ARG A 12 7.49 13.56 -0.86
C ARG A 12 7.98 12.70 -2.04
N GLY A 13 7.50 12.98 -3.24
CA GLY A 13 8.07 12.41 -4.47
C GLY A 13 9.34 13.15 -4.91
N ASP A 14 10.22 12.43 -5.61
CA ASP A 14 11.53 12.95 -6.05
C ASP A 14 11.38 13.86 -7.29
N LEU A 15 11.24 15.17 -7.09
CA LEU A 15 11.07 16.14 -8.18
C LEU A 15 11.75 17.46 -7.77
N GLY A 16 12.67 17.99 -8.59
CA GLY A 16 13.53 19.15 -8.30
C GLY A 16 12.84 20.48 -7.86
N GLY A 17 13.63 21.45 -7.44
CA GLY A 17 13.28 22.64 -6.62
C GLY A 17 12.02 23.46 -6.92
N CYS A 18 11.56 23.61 -8.18
CA CYS A 18 10.25 24.21 -8.51
C CYS A 18 9.08 23.36 -8.01
N VAL A 19 9.30 22.07 -7.86
CA VAL A 19 8.31 21.10 -7.43
C VAL A 19 8.18 21.06 -5.91
N GLU A 20 9.22 21.46 -5.17
CA GLU A 20 9.15 21.54 -3.69
C GLU A 20 8.07 22.51 -3.21
N ALA A 21 7.97 23.68 -3.85
CA ALA A 21 6.93 24.67 -3.52
C ALA A 21 5.53 24.13 -3.85
N TRP A 22 5.38 23.43 -4.98
CA TRP A 22 4.11 22.82 -5.39
C TRP A 22 3.71 21.66 -4.47
N LEU A 23 4.66 20.80 -4.13
CA LEU A 23 4.43 19.68 -3.20
C LEU A 23 4.06 20.18 -1.79
N ARG A 24 4.72 21.23 -1.32
CA ARG A 24 4.37 21.85 -0.03
C ARG A 24 2.94 22.39 -0.08
N TRP A 25 2.58 23.10 -1.13
CA TRP A 25 1.23 23.60 -1.33
C TRP A 25 0.18 22.48 -1.43
N ALA A 26 0.48 21.39 -2.16
CA ALA A 26 -0.41 20.23 -2.27
C ALA A 26 -0.62 19.54 -0.91
N LYS A 27 0.44 19.38 -0.12
CA LYS A 27 0.38 18.82 1.24
C LYS A 27 -0.45 19.69 2.19
N ASP A 28 -0.26 21.01 2.16
CA ASP A 28 -1.03 21.93 2.99
C ASP A 28 -2.55 21.85 2.66
N ARG A 29 -2.89 21.70 1.38
CA ARG A 29 -4.28 21.49 0.96
C ARG A 29 -4.83 20.14 1.39
N LEU A 30 -4.05 19.07 1.27
CA LEU A 30 -4.44 17.75 1.73
C LEU A 30 -4.65 17.76 3.25
N GLU A 31 -3.73 18.34 4.00
CA GLU A 31 -3.84 18.48 5.45
C GLU A 31 -5.09 19.26 5.85
N ALA A 32 -5.37 20.39 5.16
CA ALA A 32 -6.59 21.17 5.39
C ALA A 32 -7.86 20.36 5.08
N HIS A 33 -7.85 19.59 4.00
CA HIS A 33 -8.96 18.68 3.64
C HIS A 33 -9.16 17.60 4.69
N LEU A 34 -8.10 16.94 5.14
CA LEU A 34 -8.16 15.88 6.16
C LEU A 34 -8.65 16.43 7.51
N LYS A 35 -8.21 17.63 7.91
CA LYS A 35 -8.69 18.30 9.13
C LYS A 35 -10.17 18.68 9.09
N ALA A 36 -10.74 18.87 7.89
CA ALA A 36 -12.16 19.16 7.72
C ALA A 36 -13.04 17.89 7.75
N ARG A 37 -12.45 16.70 7.75
CA ARG A 37 -13.18 15.44 7.91
C ARG A 37 -13.44 15.17 9.40
N HIS A 38 -14.69 14.83 9.73
CA HIS A 38 -15.13 14.52 11.09
C HIS A 38 -15.71 13.11 11.22
N ASP A 39 -15.68 12.35 10.14
CA ASP A 39 -16.15 10.97 10.06
C ASP A 39 -15.06 9.95 10.43
N LEU A 40 -13.80 10.39 10.46
CA LEU A 40 -12.63 9.59 10.81
C LEU A 40 -11.73 10.35 11.79
N ASP A 41 -11.12 9.63 12.72
CA ASP A 41 -10.03 10.17 13.54
C ASP A 41 -8.71 10.00 12.78
N ILE A 42 -8.18 11.10 12.22
CA ILE A 42 -7.02 11.11 11.34
C ILE A 42 -5.80 11.67 12.07
N ILE A 43 -4.73 10.87 12.11
CA ILE A 43 -3.42 11.28 12.63
C ILE A 43 -2.46 11.40 11.45
N ILE A 44 -1.80 12.55 11.30
CA ILE A 44 -0.86 12.82 10.22
C ILE A 44 0.56 12.50 10.69
N SER A 45 1.23 11.57 10.02
CA SER A 45 2.67 11.35 10.14
C SER A 45 3.38 12.20 9.09
N ASP A 46 3.96 13.33 9.50
CA ASP A 46 4.53 14.33 8.60
C ASP A 46 5.95 13.96 8.14
N GLU A 47 6.15 13.86 6.84
CA GLU A 47 7.43 13.53 6.20
C GLU A 47 7.97 14.70 5.34
N ARG A 48 7.58 15.95 5.63
CA ARG A 48 8.02 17.13 4.86
C ARG A 48 9.53 17.35 4.88
N ASP A 49 10.21 16.91 5.92
CA ASP A 49 11.65 17.11 6.11
C ASP A 49 12.51 16.10 5.35
N ALA A 50 12.00 14.91 5.10
CA ALA A 50 12.73 13.83 4.42
C ALA A 50 11.78 12.87 3.71
N LEU A 51 12.15 12.45 2.49
CA LEU A 51 11.51 11.33 1.81
C LEU A 51 11.93 10.03 2.48
N LEU A 52 11.00 9.28 3.05
CA LEU A 52 11.28 8.06 3.80
C LEU A 52 10.93 6.76 3.04
N GLU A 53 10.30 6.86 1.90
CA GLU A 53 9.71 5.72 1.18
C GLU A 53 8.69 4.97 2.04
N THR A 54 8.16 3.85 1.52
CA THR A 54 7.04 3.14 2.17
C THR A 54 7.41 2.50 3.51
N GLY A 55 8.61 1.94 3.63
CA GLY A 55 9.08 1.31 4.86
C GLY A 55 9.52 2.30 5.92
N GLY A 56 10.28 3.32 5.51
CA GLY A 56 10.71 4.39 6.42
C GLY A 56 9.54 5.22 6.92
N GLY A 57 8.53 5.47 6.07
CA GLY A 57 7.28 6.12 6.47
C GLY A 57 6.50 5.32 7.52
N LEU A 58 6.38 4.01 7.32
CA LEU A 58 5.78 3.11 8.31
C LEU A 58 6.59 3.08 9.62
N LYS A 59 7.93 3.07 9.54
CA LYS A 59 8.82 3.15 10.71
C LYS A 59 8.60 4.44 11.50
N LYS A 60 8.52 5.58 10.82
CA LYS A 60 8.23 6.87 11.45
C LYS A 60 6.85 6.91 12.10
N ALA A 61 5.84 6.32 11.46
CA ALA A 61 4.50 6.23 11.98
C ALA A 61 4.34 5.20 13.13
N ARG A 62 5.31 4.31 13.33
CA ARG A 62 5.26 3.19 14.29
C ARG A 62 4.74 3.57 15.69
N PRO A 63 5.18 4.69 16.30
CA PRO A 63 4.69 5.11 17.63
C PRO A 63 3.19 5.45 17.68
N LEU A 64 2.56 5.69 16.52
CA LEU A 64 1.15 6.07 16.39
C LEU A 64 0.24 4.86 16.13
N LEU A 65 0.81 3.69 15.80
CA LEU A 65 0.07 2.55 15.25
C LEU A 65 -0.39 1.52 16.30
N GLY A 66 0.15 1.54 17.51
CA GLY A 66 -0.08 0.48 18.48
C GLY A 66 0.53 -0.87 18.03
N ASP A 67 0.02 -1.99 18.56
CA ASP A 67 0.60 -3.33 18.34
C ASP A 67 -0.33 -4.29 17.58
N ALA A 68 -1.58 -3.92 17.37
CA ALA A 68 -2.51 -4.71 16.58
C ALA A 68 -2.16 -4.66 15.07
N PRO A 69 -2.48 -5.71 14.31
CA PRO A 69 -2.34 -5.67 12.86
C PRO A 69 -3.06 -4.47 12.24
N ILE A 70 -2.43 -3.88 11.26
CA ILE A 70 -2.91 -2.67 10.58
C ILE A 70 -3.15 -2.92 9.10
N TRP A 71 -4.04 -2.12 8.52
CA TRP A 71 -4.17 -1.94 7.10
C TRP A 71 -3.17 -0.90 6.62
N VAL A 72 -2.55 -1.19 5.48
CA VAL A 72 -1.77 -0.21 4.71
C VAL A 72 -2.36 -0.14 3.31
N ALA A 73 -2.62 1.06 2.82
CA ALA A 73 -3.16 1.30 1.48
C ALA A 73 -2.42 2.46 0.82
N ASN A 74 -1.91 2.23 -0.37
CA ASN A 74 -1.33 3.27 -1.22
C ASN A 74 -2.44 4.14 -1.80
N ILE A 75 -2.20 5.44 -1.88
CA ILE A 75 -3.21 6.41 -2.38
C ILE A 75 -3.37 6.40 -3.91
N ASP A 76 -2.42 5.81 -4.63
CA ASP A 76 -2.41 5.65 -6.08
C ASP A 76 -3.02 4.33 -6.55
N SER A 77 -3.59 3.56 -5.63
CA SER A 77 -4.28 2.31 -5.89
C SER A 77 -5.79 2.51 -5.89
N VAL A 78 -6.40 2.34 -7.04
CA VAL A 78 -7.85 2.40 -7.24
C VAL A 78 -8.31 1.08 -7.83
N TRP A 79 -9.45 0.55 -7.38
CA TRP A 79 -9.97 -0.72 -7.92
C TRP A 79 -11.48 -0.75 -7.99
N ARG A 80 -11.99 -1.64 -8.85
CA ARG A 80 -13.38 -1.98 -8.98
C ARG A 80 -13.56 -3.48 -8.84
N GLU A 81 -14.32 -3.93 -7.86
CA GLU A 81 -14.55 -5.34 -7.60
C GLU A 81 -15.50 -5.97 -8.64
N SER A 82 -15.23 -7.21 -9.03
CA SER A 82 -16.17 -8.04 -9.83
C SER A 82 -17.24 -8.69 -8.96
N ALA A 83 -17.04 -8.70 -7.65
CA ALA A 83 -17.94 -9.20 -6.62
C ALA A 83 -18.59 -8.02 -5.87
N PRO A 84 -19.52 -8.26 -4.93
CA PRO A 84 -20.03 -7.23 -4.06
C PRO A 84 -18.91 -6.43 -3.38
N GLU A 85 -19.10 -5.13 -3.21
CA GLU A 85 -18.14 -4.20 -2.62
C GLU A 85 -17.61 -4.69 -1.26
N GLY A 86 -16.30 -4.52 -1.02
CA GLY A 86 -15.63 -4.92 0.22
C GLY A 86 -15.21 -6.38 0.26
N THR A 87 -15.52 -7.18 -0.76
CA THR A 87 -15.17 -8.62 -0.80
C THR A 87 -13.65 -8.84 -0.80
N ALA A 88 -12.87 -7.99 -1.48
CA ALA A 88 -11.41 -8.10 -1.53
C ALA A 88 -10.78 -7.90 -0.15
N LEU A 89 -11.19 -6.84 0.56
CA LEU A 89 -10.69 -6.57 1.91
C LEU A 89 -11.13 -7.65 2.89
N LYS A 90 -12.38 -8.13 2.74
CA LYS A 90 -12.87 -9.24 3.56
C LYS A 90 -12.07 -10.52 3.33
N ALA A 91 -11.77 -10.88 2.08
CA ALA A 91 -10.98 -12.06 1.76
C ALA A 91 -9.58 -12.00 2.39
N LEU A 92 -8.95 -10.83 2.38
CA LEU A 92 -7.65 -10.63 3.03
C LEU A 92 -7.75 -10.73 4.57
N CYS A 93 -8.83 -10.21 5.17
CA CYS A 93 -9.11 -10.40 6.61
C CYS A 93 -9.34 -11.86 6.97
N ASP A 94 -10.12 -12.58 6.18
CA ASP A 94 -10.47 -13.98 6.45
C ASP A 94 -9.24 -14.90 6.35
N GLN A 95 -8.27 -14.54 5.51
CA GLN A 95 -6.99 -15.26 5.38
C GLN A 95 -6.01 -14.91 6.50
N TRP A 96 -6.13 -13.73 7.13
CA TRP A 96 -5.15 -13.25 8.08
C TRP A 96 -5.01 -14.18 9.29
N ASN A 97 -3.81 -14.75 9.46
CA ASN A 97 -3.45 -15.53 10.64
C ASN A 97 -2.12 -14.99 11.22
N PRO A 98 -2.14 -14.25 12.36
CA PRO A 98 -0.95 -13.65 12.93
C PRO A 98 0.08 -14.68 13.43
N ASP A 99 -0.29 -15.93 13.64
CA ASP A 99 0.65 -16.98 14.03
C ASP A 99 1.50 -17.47 12.86
N GLU A 100 0.97 -17.40 11.65
CA GLU A 100 1.62 -17.88 10.43
C GLU A 100 2.23 -16.79 9.56
N MET A 101 1.74 -15.54 9.67
CA MET A 101 2.17 -14.45 8.78
C MET A 101 2.45 -13.15 9.52
N ASP A 102 3.33 -12.34 8.94
CA ASP A 102 3.62 -10.99 9.41
C ASP A 102 3.14 -9.92 8.43
N ALA A 103 2.92 -10.30 7.17
CA ALA A 103 2.24 -9.48 6.17
C ALA A 103 1.44 -10.35 5.19
N ALA A 104 0.29 -9.84 4.74
CA ALA A 104 -0.55 -10.44 3.71
C ALA A 104 -0.94 -9.37 2.69
N LEU A 105 -0.55 -9.58 1.41
CA LEU A 105 -0.68 -8.63 0.33
C LEU A 105 -1.91 -8.93 -0.53
N LEU A 106 -2.61 -7.89 -0.97
CA LEU A 106 -3.64 -8.02 -1.99
C LEU A 106 -2.97 -7.98 -3.37
N LEU A 107 -3.26 -9.00 -4.20
CA LEU A 107 -2.63 -9.23 -5.49
C LEU A 107 -3.63 -9.12 -6.62
N THR A 108 -3.18 -8.59 -7.76
CA THR A 108 -3.97 -8.56 -8.99
C THR A 108 -3.21 -9.23 -10.13
N SER A 109 -3.94 -9.76 -11.13
CA SER A 109 -3.32 -10.33 -12.32
C SER A 109 -2.81 -9.22 -13.25
N MET A 110 -1.83 -9.57 -14.09
CA MET A 110 -1.36 -8.65 -15.14
C MET A 110 -2.46 -8.25 -16.11
N GLU A 111 -3.43 -9.15 -16.37
CA GLU A 111 -4.50 -8.93 -17.34
C GLU A 111 -5.54 -7.90 -16.87
N THR A 112 -5.73 -7.79 -15.56
CA THR A 112 -6.73 -6.88 -14.95
C THR A 112 -6.08 -5.65 -14.30
N SER A 113 -4.78 -5.45 -14.53
CA SER A 113 -4.01 -4.27 -14.09
C SER A 113 -3.98 -3.21 -15.19
N HIS A 114 -4.29 -1.97 -14.84
CA HIS A 114 -4.23 -0.82 -15.74
C HIS A 114 -3.27 0.23 -15.18
N GLY A 115 -2.49 0.87 -16.07
CA GLY A 115 -1.48 1.86 -15.66
C GLY A 115 -0.24 1.25 -14.99
N PHE A 116 -0.03 -0.06 -15.17
CA PHE A 116 1.13 -0.79 -14.68
C PHE A 116 1.71 -1.65 -15.81
N ASP A 117 2.92 -1.32 -16.27
CA ASP A 117 3.61 -1.98 -17.37
C ASP A 117 4.78 -2.89 -16.90
N GLY A 118 4.81 -3.23 -15.62
CA GLY A 118 5.86 -4.06 -15.04
C GLY A 118 5.71 -5.54 -15.39
N PRO A 119 6.75 -6.35 -15.16
CA PRO A 119 6.76 -7.79 -15.48
C PRO A 119 6.07 -8.65 -14.39
N GLY A 120 5.35 -8.06 -13.46
CA GLY A 120 4.83 -8.72 -12.27
C GLY A 120 5.83 -8.77 -11.11
N ASP A 121 5.31 -8.95 -9.91
CA ASP A 121 6.11 -8.89 -8.67
C ASP A 121 6.32 -10.27 -8.05
N PHE A 122 5.27 -11.12 -8.04
CA PHE A 122 5.21 -12.29 -7.19
C PHE A 122 4.69 -13.54 -7.90
N PHE A 123 5.21 -14.68 -7.43
CA PHE A 123 4.57 -16.00 -7.51
C PHE A 123 3.80 -16.25 -6.21
N LEU A 124 2.69 -16.99 -6.31
CA LEU A 124 1.85 -17.37 -5.18
C LEU A 124 1.70 -18.90 -5.16
N GLU A 125 2.07 -19.55 -4.06
CA GLU A 125 1.95 -20.97 -3.84
C GLU A 125 1.45 -21.23 -2.41
N ASP A 126 0.35 -21.92 -2.28
CA ASP A 126 -0.30 -22.23 -0.99
C ASP A 126 -0.47 -21.01 -0.07
N GLY A 127 -0.84 -19.87 -0.66
CA GLY A 127 -1.01 -18.59 0.04
C GLY A 127 0.28 -17.84 0.38
N ARG A 128 1.46 -18.43 0.11
CA ARG A 128 2.77 -17.83 0.35
C ARG A 128 3.32 -17.16 -0.89
N LEU A 129 4.00 -16.03 -0.70
CA LEU A 129 4.57 -15.25 -1.77
C LEU A 129 6.06 -15.50 -1.94
N ALA A 130 6.47 -15.65 -3.19
CA ALA A 130 7.85 -15.59 -3.61
C ALA A 130 8.05 -14.46 -4.62
N PHE A 131 9.14 -13.70 -4.48
CA PHE A 131 9.47 -12.66 -5.44
C PHE A 131 9.82 -13.23 -6.80
N ARG A 132 9.52 -12.49 -7.86
CA ARG A 132 9.91 -12.82 -9.24
C ARG A 132 11.42 -13.00 -9.41
N ASN A 133 12.24 -12.25 -8.66
CA ASN A 133 13.70 -12.25 -8.73
C ASN A 133 14.21 -12.16 -10.22
N GLU A 134 15.01 -13.16 -10.67
CA GLU A 134 15.60 -13.23 -12.01
C GLU A 134 14.62 -13.76 -13.08
N ALA A 135 13.40 -14.19 -12.71
CA ALA A 135 12.42 -14.65 -13.69
C ALA A 135 11.98 -13.50 -14.61
N PRO A 136 11.76 -13.74 -15.90
CA PRO A 136 11.39 -12.68 -16.85
C PRO A 136 10.04 -12.03 -16.52
N SER A 137 9.12 -12.79 -15.93
CA SER A 137 7.82 -12.29 -15.47
C SER A 137 7.28 -13.11 -14.31
N ALA A 138 6.31 -12.56 -13.59
CA ALA A 138 5.50 -13.23 -12.59
C ALA A 138 4.02 -12.92 -12.82
N PRO A 139 3.08 -13.81 -12.42
CA PRO A 139 1.68 -13.63 -12.73
C PRO A 139 0.97 -12.55 -11.91
N TRP A 140 1.55 -12.14 -10.76
CA TRP A 140 0.87 -11.30 -9.80
C TRP A 140 1.59 -10.00 -9.50
N ASN A 141 0.82 -8.90 -9.46
CA ASN A 141 1.25 -7.60 -8.98
C ASN A 141 0.74 -7.35 -7.56
N TYR A 142 1.53 -6.68 -6.75
CA TYR A 142 1.04 -6.06 -5.54
C TYR A 142 0.25 -4.79 -5.88
N MET A 143 -1.01 -4.75 -5.47
CA MET A 143 -1.92 -3.64 -5.81
C MET A 143 -1.96 -2.50 -4.79
N GLY A 144 -0.97 -2.41 -3.92
CA GLY A 144 -0.87 -1.28 -2.97
C GLY A 144 -1.67 -1.44 -1.68
N VAL A 145 -2.29 -2.60 -1.42
CA VAL A 145 -3.10 -2.84 -0.20
C VAL A 145 -2.63 -4.10 0.51
N HIS A 146 -2.42 -4.01 1.82
CA HIS A 146 -2.03 -5.17 2.64
C HIS A 146 -2.42 -5.03 4.11
N ILE A 147 -2.45 -6.16 4.81
CA ILE A 147 -2.46 -6.24 6.27
C ILE A 147 -1.05 -6.58 6.74
N THR A 148 -0.60 -5.96 7.82
CA THR A 148 0.69 -6.27 8.41
C THR A 148 0.72 -6.05 9.91
N LYS A 149 1.62 -6.74 10.59
CA LYS A 149 2.01 -6.39 11.96
C LYS A 149 2.86 -5.11 11.90
N PRO A 150 2.56 -4.07 12.66
CA PRO A 150 3.39 -2.86 12.66
C PRO A 150 4.83 -3.11 13.17
N GLN A 151 5.03 -4.18 13.95
CA GLN A 151 6.34 -4.58 14.49
C GLN A 151 7.37 -4.99 13.43
N ILE A 152 6.96 -5.26 12.19
CA ILE A 152 7.89 -5.63 11.11
C ILE A 152 8.99 -4.59 10.85
N VAL A 153 8.73 -3.32 11.24
CA VAL A 153 9.69 -2.22 11.10
C VAL A 153 10.55 -1.99 12.35
N ASP A 154 10.29 -2.65 13.48
CA ASP A 154 10.94 -2.31 14.75
C ASP A 154 12.47 -2.54 14.70
N ALA A 155 12.94 -3.57 14.01
CA ALA A 155 14.36 -3.88 13.83
C ALA A 155 15.03 -3.12 12.67
N GLU A 156 14.26 -2.37 11.87
CA GLU A 156 14.83 -1.64 10.74
C GLU A 156 15.47 -0.33 11.21
N PRO A 157 16.54 0.14 10.54
CA PRO A 157 17.15 1.43 10.85
C PRO A 157 16.19 2.58 10.50
N GLU A 158 16.43 3.74 11.12
CA GLU A 158 15.80 4.99 10.73
C GLU A 158 16.25 5.41 9.32
N GLY A 159 15.40 6.16 8.62
CA GLY A 159 15.67 6.71 7.30
C GLY A 159 14.85 6.08 6.19
N ALA A 160 15.24 6.36 4.95
CA ALA A 160 14.48 5.97 3.76
C ALA A 160 14.75 4.51 3.39
N PHE A 161 13.67 3.71 3.31
CA PHE A 161 13.71 2.36 2.74
C PHE A 161 12.31 1.91 2.29
N SER A 162 12.29 1.02 1.29
CA SER A 162 11.04 0.43 0.80
C SER A 162 10.59 -0.74 1.67
N LEU A 163 9.27 -0.92 1.84
CA LEU A 163 8.68 -2.10 2.47
C LEU A 163 9.10 -3.41 1.78
N SER A 164 9.41 -3.37 0.49
CA SER A 164 9.89 -4.54 -0.24
C SER A 164 11.16 -5.14 0.38
N ARG A 165 11.98 -4.34 1.06
CA ARG A 165 13.15 -4.81 1.82
C ARG A 165 12.73 -5.77 2.93
N ILE A 166 11.68 -5.44 3.67
CA ILE A 166 11.14 -6.29 4.74
C ILE A 166 10.50 -7.54 4.14
N TRP A 167 9.70 -7.39 3.09
CA TRP A 167 9.07 -8.52 2.43
C TRP A 167 10.06 -9.52 1.86
N ARG A 168 11.23 -9.06 1.36
CA ARG A 168 12.32 -9.95 0.92
C ARG A 168 12.93 -10.78 2.05
N ARG A 169 12.81 -10.34 3.28
CA ARG A 169 13.16 -11.11 4.47
C ARG A 169 12.03 -12.09 4.84
N LEU A 170 10.78 -11.62 4.85
CA LEU A 170 9.62 -12.41 5.27
C LEU A 170 9.28 -13.55 4.29
N ALA A 171 9.49 -13.35 2.99
CA ALA A 171 9.14 -14.33 1.97
C ALA A 171 9.86 -15.70 2.16
N PRO A 172 11.19 -15.78 2.28
CA PRO A 172 11.86 -17.05 2.51
C PRO A 172 11.58 -17.65 3.90
N GLU A 173 11.14 -16.85 4.87
CA GLU A 173 10.70 -17.31 6.18
C GLU A 173 9.27 -17.88 6.15
N GLY A 174 8.58 -17.82 4.98
CA GLY A 174 7.20 -18.24 4.84
C GLY A 174 6.19 -17.34 5.57
N ARG A 175 6.62 -16.11 5.93
CA ARG A 175 5.83 -15.15 6.72
C ARG A 175 5.15 -14.07 5.86
N LEU A 176 5.40 -14.06 4.53
CA LEU A 176 4.76 -13.18 3.55
C LEU A 176 3.70 -13.95 2.77
N HIS A 177 2.44 -13.56 2.89
CA HIS A 177 1.30 -14.20 2.25
C HIS A 177 0.62 -13.27 1.25
N GLY A 178 -0.29 -13.83 0.42
CA GLY A 178 -1.05 -13.06 -0.54
C GLY A 178 -2.43 -13.62 -0.80
N THR A 179 -3.37 -12.73 -1.12
CA THR A 179 -4.73 -13.04 -1.55
C THR A 179 -4.97 -12.44 -2.92
N ILE A 180 -5.56 -13.23 -3.84
CA ILE A 180 -5.87 -12.76 -5.19
C ILE A 180 -7.13 -11.90 -5.14
N PHE A 181 -7.03 -10.70 -5.67
CA PHE A 181 -8.14 -9.82 -5.98
C PHE A 181 -8.79 -10.20 -7.30
N THR A 182 -10.12 -10.24 -7.33
CA THR A 182 -10.91 -10.45 -8.55
C THR A 182 -11.64 -9.17 -8.93
N GLY A 183 -11.12 -8.48 -9.94
CA GLY A 183 -11.65 -7.20 -10.40
C GLY A 183 -10.64 -6.45 -11.23
N GLU A 184 -10.90 -5.17 -11.48
CA GLU A 184 -9.98 -4.29 -12.20
C GLU A 184 -9.18 -3.44 -11.21
N TRP A 185 -7.88 -3.42 -11.35
CA TRP A 185 -6.99 -2.54 -10.61
C TRP A 185 -6.42 -1.46 -11.52
N MET A 186 -6.41 -0.23 -11.04
CA MET A 186 -5.90 0.94 -11.74
C MET A 186 -4.83 1.61 -10.88
N HIS A 187 -3.59 1.63 -11.39
CA HIS A 187 -2.50 2.38 -10.79
C HIS A 187 -2.55 3.82 -11.28
N VAL A 188 -2.86 4.76 -10.39
CA VAL A 188 -3.09 6.18 -10.72
C VAL A 188 -1.83 7.00 -10.41
N GLY A 189 -0.75 6.71 -11.14
CA GLY A 189 0.55 7.37 -10.96
C GLY A 189 0.73 8.68 -11.74
N ASP A 190 -0.18 8.98 -12.70
CA ASP A 190 -0.11 10.17 -13.54
C ASP A 190 -1.51 10.70 -13.92
N PRO A 191 -1.61 11.91 -14.54
CA PRO A 191 -2.91 12.50 -14.90
C PRO A 191 -3.73 11.69 -15.91
N ALA A 192 -3.10 10.98 -16.84
CA ALA A 192 -3.81 10.18 -17.83
C ALA A 192 -4.43 8.93 -17.17
N ALA A 193 -3.68 8.27 -16.28
CA ALA A 193 -4.18 7.17 -15.47
C ALA A 193 -5.34 7.59 -14.56
N ARG A 194 -5.29 8.82 -13.99
CA ARG A 194 -6.41 9.39 -13.22
C ARG A 194 -7.66 9.54 -14.09
N ASP A 195 -7.53 10.16 -15.27
CA ASP A 195 -8.65 10.41 -16.17
C ASP A 195 -9.28 9.08 -16.64
N PHE A 196 -8.45 8.07 -16.90
CA PHE A 196 -8.88 6.71 -17.20
C PHE A 196 -9.68 6.10 -16.04
N ALA A 197 -9.13 6.15 -14.81
CA ALA A 197 -9.78 5.60 -13.62
C ALA A 197 -11.13 6.30 -13.34
N GLU A 198 -11.18 7.65 -13.45
CA GLU A 198 -12.44 8.39 -13.30
C GLU A 198 -13.50 7.99 -14.31
N ALA A 199 -13.12 7.77 -15.56
CA ALA A 199 -14.06 7.32 -16.60
C ALA A 199 -14.60 5.92 -16.29
N ARG A 200 -13.71 5.03 -15.80
CA ARG A 200 -14.04 3.64 -15.49
C ARG A 200 -14.95 3.49 -14.26
N LEU A 201 -14.79 4.37 -13.26
CA LEU A 201 -15.62 4.37 -12.05
C LEU A 201 -17.02 4.95 -12.26
N LYS A 202 -17.28 5.68 -13.36
CA LYS A 202 -18.59 6.24 -13.70
C LYS A 202 -19.50 5.25 -14.45
N THR A 203 -18.98 4.13 -14.89
CA THR A 203 -19.70 3.07 -15.63
C THR A 203 -20.06 1.90 -14.72
#